data_0f30b61166e36b2f9b66b5f40d037fc4
#
_entry.id   0f30b61166e36b2f9b66b5f40d037fc4
#
_cell.length_a   1.000
_cell.length_b   1.000
_cell.length_c   1.000
_cell.angle_alpha   90.00
_cell.angle_beta   90.00
_cell.angle_gamma   90.00
#
_symmetry.space_group_name_H-M   'P 1'
#
loop_
_entity.id
_entity.type
_entity.pdbx_description
1 polymer ?
#
loop_
_entity_poly.entity_id
_entity_poly.type
_entity_poly.pdbx_seq_one_letter_code
_entity_poly.pdbx_strand_id
1 'polypeptide(L)'
;SHADLPLKTYQIVNTFRYETKQTRSFIRVREIHFFEAHTAHVDEADATRQIEEDLEIVENLMNELKLPVLVTKRPVWDTFPGAWYTIAIDVVMPDGRTLQVASVHHYRDQWARAFDVTYEDASGNQQYVHQTTYGMSERLLGAIVASHGDDKGLVMPPPVAPIQVVVIPIISKGDSSEVISESERITSELKSAGIRVRLDSRDIRPGQKYYDWEIKGVPLRMEIGPRDLANNSVMCARRTGGKQSHSVDHLVDTVRSELGTIGEEMKKQSSDHFNSRIKMLPAFTINGTDLIFDQAIEKGTVYEMAFDGNDAEAEMIEKGTDLSFLGDSTTAYKKKVPCVITGKPTTRRIFLAKPY
;
A
#
# COMPACT_ATOMS: atom_id res chain seq x y z
N SER A 1 -12.21 -33.77 -5.88
CA SER A 1 -11.49 -34.40 -7.00
C SER A 1 -10.57 -33.37 -7.67
N HIS A 2 -9.69 -33.84 -8.54
CA HIS A 2 -8.82 -32.95 -9.33
C HIS A 2 -9.60 -31.92 -10.17
N ALA A 3 -10.84 -32.23 -10.57
CA ALA A 3 -11.68 -31.32 -11.33
C ALA A 3 -12.19 -30.09 -10.54
N ASP A 4 -12.09 -30.14 -9.20
CA ASP A 4 -12.51 -29.06 -8.32
C ASP A 4 -11.35 -28.11 -7.96
N LEU A 5 -10.14 -28.42 -8.42
CA LEU A 5 -8.96 -27.59 -8.20
C LEU A 5 -8.63 -26.72 -9.42
N PRO A 6 -8.09 -25.50 -9.23
CA PRO A 6 -7.76 -24.90 -7.95
C PRO A 6 -9.01 -24.44 -7.15
N LEU A 7 -9.02 -24.75 -5.86
CA LEU A 7 -10.00 -24.18 -4.94
C LEU A 7 -9.46 -22.85 -4.40
N LYS A 8 -10.22 -21.77 -4.60
CA LYS A 8 -9.85 -20.43 -4.13
C LYS A 8 -10.93 -19.89 -3.20
N THR A 9 -10.55 -19.57 -1.97
CA THR A 9 -11.44 -19.03 -0.95
C THR A 9 -10.85 -17.77 -0.32
N TYR A 10 -11.68 -16.93 0.26
CA TYR A 10 -11.22 -15.79 1.04
C TYR A 10 -12.17 -15.51 2.20
N GLN A 11 -11.66 -14.81 3.18
CA GLN A 11 -12.45 -14.29 4.30
C GLN A 11 -12.04 -12.86 4.66
N ILE A 12 -12.99 -12.11 5.20
CA ILE A 12 -12.76 -10.83 5.86
C ILE A 12 -13.31 -10.98 7.26
N VAL A 13 -12.42 -11.06 8.23
CA VAL A 13 -12.75 -11.43 9.61
C VAL A 13 -11.97 -10.60 10.62
N ASN A 14 -12.46 -10.53 11.85
CA ASN A 14 -11.70 -10.02 12.96
C ASN A 14 -10.86 -11.15 13.56
N THR A 15 -9.55 -10.94 13.66
CA THR A 15 -8.63 -11.81 14.37
C THR A 15 -8.12 -11.12 15.63
N PHE A 16 -7.75 -11.92 16.64
CA PHE A 16 -7.34 -11.39 17.93
C PHE A 16 -5.93 -11.84 18.28
N ARG A 17 -5.12 -10.91 18.80
CA ARG A 17 -3.78 -11.21 19.31
C ARG A 17 -3.67 -10.76 20.76
N TYR A 18 -3.08 -11.63 21.58
CA TYR A 18 -2.64 -11.25 22.91
C TYR A 18 -1.36 -10.41 22.80
N GLU A 19 -1.55 -9.10 22.58
CA GLU A 19 -0.45 -8.18 22.35
C GLU A 19 0.07 -7.65 23.68
N THR A 20 1.31 -7.96 24.02
CA THR A 20 1.98 -7.57 25.27
C THR A 20 2.75 -6.27 25.16
N LYS A 21 3.05 -5.82 23.94
CA LYS A 21 3.71 -4.53 23.68
C LYS A 21 2.70 -3.40 23.59
N GLN A 22 3.19 -2.16 23.66
CA GLN A 22 2.35 -0.98 23.48
C GLN A 22 1.63 -1.02 22.13
N THR A 23 0.31 -0.88 22.16
CA THR A 23 -0.52 -0.81 20.97
C THR A 23 -0.45 0.57 20.32
N ARG A 24 -0.64 0.62 18.99
CA ARG A 24 -0.74 1.84 18.20
C ARG A 24 -1.82 1.65 17.14
N SER A 25 -2.76 2.58 17.07
CA SER A 25 -3.89 2.51 16.14
C SER A 25 -3.44 2.17 14.72
N PHE A 26 -4.12 1.21 14.08
CA PHE A 26 -3.88 0.66 12.76
C PHE A 26 -2.54 -0.06 12.57
N ILE A 27 -1.52 0.17 13.39
CA ILE A 27 -0.17 -0.39 13.21
C ILE A 27 0.01 -1.64 14.06
N ARG A 28 -0.37 -1.58 15.35
CA ARG A 28 -0.29 -2.68 16.31
C ARG A 28 -1.50 -2.68 17.21
N VAL A 29 -2.44 -3.54 16.91
CA VAL A 29 -3.75 -3.64 17.58
C VAL A 29 -3.97 -5.04 18.12
N ARG A 30 -4.91 -5.21 19.04
CA ARG A 30 -5.30 -6.51 19.61
C ARG A 30 -6.41 -7.18 18.83
N GLU A 31 -7.30 -6.41 18.25
CA GLU A 31 -8.33 -6.84 17.33
C GLU A 31 -7.98 -6.33 15.94
N ILE A 32 -7.83 -7.23 15.01
CA ILE A 32 -7.30 -6.97 13.68
C ILE A 32 -8.39 -7.28 12.66
N HIS A 33 -8.78 -6.31 11.85
CA HIS A 33 -9.55 -6.55 10.64
C HIS A 33 -8.62 -7.14 9.59
N PHE A 34 -8.87 -8.39 9.21
CA PHE A 34 -7.97 -9.14 8.36
C PHE A 34 -8.69 -9.67 7.13
N PHE A 35 -8.15 -9.38 5.96
CA PHE A 35 -8.45 -10.07 4.72
C PHE A 35 -7.44 -11.18 4.54
N GLU A 36 -7.91 -12.38 4.21
CA GLU A 36 -7.07 -13.53 3.98
C GLU A 36 -7.67 -14.41 2.89
N ALA A 37 -6.88 -14.70 1.85
CA ALA A 37 -7.22 -15.67 0.82
C ALA A 37 -6.45 -16.96 1.05
N HIS A 38 -7.11 -18.10 0.87
CA HIS A 38 -6.54 -19.43 0.98
C HIS A 38 -6.85 -20.20 -0.30
N THR A 39 -5.85 -20.86 -0.84
CA THR A 39 -6.03 -21.63 -2.08
C THR A 39 -5.47 -23.04 -1.94
N ALA A 40 -6.01 -23.97 -2.73
CA ALA A 40 -5.54 -25.34 -2.84
C ALA A 40 -5.39 -25.72 -4.31
N HIS A 41 -4.28 -26.37 -4.64
CA HIS A 41 -3.82 -26.63 -5.99
C HIS A 41 -3.40 -28.10 -6.17
N VAL A 42 -3.39 -28.56 -7.41
CA VAL A 42 -2.99 -29.93 -7.76
C VAL A 42 -1.50 -30.18 -7.54
N ASP A 43 -0.65 -29.17 -7.75
CA ASP A 43 0.80 -29.32 -7.63
C ASP A 43 1.50 -28.00 -7.28
N GLU A 44 2.82 -28.07 -7.10
CA GLU A 44 3.68 -26.93 -6.77
C GLU A 44 3.68 -25.87 -7.89
N ALA A 45 3.63 -26.30 -9.16
CA ALA A 45 3.67 -25.37 -10.28
C ALA A 45 2.39 -24.54 -10.36
N ASP A 46 1.23 -25.16 -10.12
CA ASP A 46 -0.07 -24.48 -10.06
C ASP A 46 -0.13 -23.51 -8.87
N ALA A 47 0.33 -23.92 -7.69
CA ALA A 47 0.43 -23.06 -6.52
C ALA A 47 1.40 -21.88 -6.73
N THR A 48 2.50 -22.09 -7.46
CA THR A 48 3.46 -21.02 -7.79
C THR A 48 2.83 -19.98 -8.72
N ARG A 49 2.03 -20.41 -9.72
CA ARG A 49 1.26 -19.46 -10.57
C ARG A 49 0.28 -18.62 -9.73
N GLN A 50 -0.33 -19.22 -8.71
CA GLN A 50 -1.21 -18.48 -7.80
C GLN A 50 -0.45 -17.38 -7.03
N ILE A 51 0.78 -17.64 -6.58
CA ILE A 51 1.62 -16.61 -5.95
C ILE A 51 1.88 -15.45 -6.90
N GLU A 52 2.11 -15.72 -8.18
CA GLU A 52 2.31 -14.67 -9.20
C GLU A 52 1.03 -13.83 -9.39
N GLU A 53 -0.15 -14.47 -9.46
CA GLU A 53 -1.45 -13.79 -9.50
C GLU A 53 -1.69 -12.92 -8.26
N ASP A 54 -1.40 -13.44 -7.07
CA ASP A 54 -1.58 -12.73 -5.80
C ASP A 54 -0.67 -11.49 -5.73
N LEU A 55 0.57 -11.60 -6.21
CA LEU A 55 1.51 -10.46 -6.29
C LEU A 55 1.04 -9.40 -7.28
N GLU A 56 0.48 -9.78 -8.42
CA GLU A 56 -0.11 -8.84 -9.38
C GLU A 56 -1.30 -8.09 -8.78
N ILE A 57 -2.20 -8.80 -8.06
CA ILE A 57 -3.32 -8.18 -7.35
C ILE A 57 -2.82 -7.16 -6.31
N VAL A 58 -1.81 -7.54 -5.52
CA VAL A 58 -1.21 -6.64 -4.52
C VAL A 58 -0.56 -5.43 -5.18
N GLU A 59 0.20 -5.61 -6.27
CA GLU A 59 0.82 -4.51 -7.00
C GLU A 59 -0.23 -3.52 -7.54
N ASN A 60 -1.30 -4.03 -8.14
CA ASN A 60 -2.40 -3.21 -8.63
C ASN A 60 -3.06 -2.43 -7.49
N LEU A 61 -3.31 -3.06 -6.35
CA LEU A 61 -3.84 -2.39 -5.16
C LEU A 61 -2.90 -1.29 -4.66
N MET A 62 -1.59 -1.55 -4.53
CA MET A 62 -0.62 -0.54 -4.09
C MET A 62 -0.54 0.64 -5.06
N ASN A 63 -0.65 0.39 -6.37
CA ASN A 63 -0.74 1.44 -7.37
C ASN A 63 -2.00 2.31 -7.23
N GLU A 64 -3.16 1.70 -6.95
CA GLU A 64 -4.41 2.44 -6.66
C GLU A 64 -4.27 3.30 -5.40
N LEU A 65 -3.60 2.78 -4.37
CA LEU A 65 -3.34 3.48 -3.11
C LEU A 65 -2.21 4.51 -3.21
N LYS A 66 -1.50 4.57 -4.34
CA LYS A 66 -0.33 5.44 -4.57
C LYS A 66 0.80 5.21 -3.55
N LEU A 67 0.96 3.96 -3.12
CA LEU A 67 1.97 3.53 -2.15
C LEU A 67 3.07 2.72 -2.84
N PRO A 68 4.29 3.24 -2.98
CA PRO A 68 5.44 2.44 -3.36
C PRO A 68 5.82 1.48 -2.22
N VAL A 69 6.21 0.26 -2.56
CA VAL A 69 6.49 -0.80 -1.61
C VAL A 69 7.79 -1.54 -1.92
N LEU A 70 8.39 -2.11 -0.89
CA LEU A 70 9.41 -3.13 -1.00
C LEU A 70 8.70 -4.49 -1.05
N VAL A 71 8.99 -5.30 -2.05
CA VAL A 71 8.50 -6.67 -2.16
C VAL A 71 9.70 -7.60 -2.03
N THR A 72 9.75 -8.37 -0.92
CA THR A 72 10.90 -9.19 -0.58
C THR A 72 10.52 -10.61 -0.23
N LYS A 73 11.28 -11.58 -0.73
CA LYS A 73 11.24 -12.95 -0.23
C LYS A 73 12.03 -12.99 1.07
N ARG A 74 11.35 -13.27 2.17
CA ARG A 74 11.91 -13.28 3.52
C ARG A 74 13.02 -14.34 3.68
N PRO A 75 14.04 -14.09 4.51
CA PRO A 75 15.01 -15.10 4.87
C PRO A 75 14.34 -16.24 5.68
N VAL A 76 15.03 -17.38 5.78
CA VAL A 76 14.45 -18.59 6.40
C VAL A 76 13.99 -18.34 7.84
N TRP A 77 14.72 -17.54 8.62
CA TRP A 77 14.40 -17.22 10.03
C TRP A 77 13.23 -16.22 10.20
N ASP A 78 12.79 -15.54 9.12
CA ASP A 78 11.63 -14.65 9.11
C ASP A 78 10.51 -15.17 8.18
N THR A 79 10.59 -16.41 7.75
CA THR A 79 9.54 -17.10 6.98
C THR A 79 8.41 -17.51 7.91
N PHE A 80 7.17 -17.37 7.45
CA PHE A 80 6.00 -17.80 8.23
C PHE A 80 6.09 -19.29 8.58
N PRO A 81 5.83 -19.69 9.85
CA PRO A 81 5.94 -21.07 10.26
C PRO A 81 5.14 -22.03 9.37
N GLY A 82 5.81 -23.03 8.82
CA GLY A 82 5.21 -24.00 7.91
C GLY A 82 5.13 -23.56 6.44
N ALA A 83 5.49 -22.34 6.10
CA ALA A 83 5.64 -21.95 4.70
C ALA A 83 7.00 -22.42 4.13
N TRP A 84 6.99 -22.81 2.87
CA TRP A 84 8.23 -23.02 2.13
C TRP A 84 8.97 -21.70 1.91
N TYR A 85 8.21 -20.65 1.57
CA TYR A 85 8.70 -19.27 1.59
C TYR A 85 7.58 -18.27 1.84
N THR A 86 7.98 -17.08 2.29
CA THR A 86 7.12 -15.93 2.49
C THR A 86 7.63 -14.77 1.63
N ILE A 87 6.72 -14.13 0.91
CA ILE A 87 6.96 -12.83 0.28
C ILE A 87 6.22 -11.79 1.11
N ALA A 88 6.94 -10.77 1.56
CA ALA A 88 6.37 -9.68 2.33
C ALA A 88 6.35 -8.39 1.51
N ILE A 89 5.33 -7.58 1.77
CA ILE A 89 5.10 -6.28 1.17
C ILE A 89 5.20 -5.23 2.26
N ASP A 90 6.24 -4.39 2.18
CA ASP A 90 6.56 -3.38 3.18
C ASP A 90 6.45 -1.97 2.61
N VAL A 91 5.74 -1.09 3.32
CA VAL A 91 5.73 0.35 3.05
C VAL A 91 6.87 1.01 3.81
N VAL A 92 7.61 1.90 3.16
CA VAL A 92 8.59 2.78 3.83
C VAL A 92 7.83 3.96 4.41
N MET A 93 7.75 3.99 5.74
CA MET A 93 7.00 4.99 6.49
C MET A 93 7.74 6.34 6.52
N PRO A 94 7.06 7.46 6.87
CA PRO A 94 7.68 8.79 6.89
C PRO A 94 8.96 8.91 7.72
N ASP A 95 9.09 8.12 8.80
CA ASP A 95 10.29 8.05 9.64
C ASP A 95 11.39 7.13 9.09
N GLY A 96 11.15 6.53 7.91
CA GLY A 96 12.08 5.62 7.20
C GLY A 96 12.12 4.19 7.74
N ARG A 97 11.30 3.86 8.74
CA ARG A 97 11.09 2.45 9.13
C ARG A 97 10.16 1.75 8.15
N THR A 98 10.20 0.44 8.12
CA THR A 98 9.31 -0.35 7.27
C THR A 98 8.12 -0.88 8.05
N LEU A 99 6.95 -0.86 7.41
CA LEU A 99 5.73 -1.45 7.93
C LEU A 99 5.22 -2.51 6.96
N GLN A 100 5.24 -3.77 7.38
CA GLN A 100 4.66 -4.85 6.60
C GLN A 100 3.14 -4.70 6.56
N VAL A 101 2.59 -4.52 5.36
CA VAL A 101 1.15 -4.30 5.14
C VAL A 101 0.44 -5.50 4.54
N ALA A 102 1.18 -6.38 3.86
CA ALA A 102 0.68 -7.61 3.29
C ALA A 102 1.76 -8.70 3.27
N SER A 103 1.34 -9.95 3.11
CA SER A 103 2.24 -11.07 2.89
C SER A 103 1.57 -12.15 2.04
N VAL A 104 2.41 -12.88 1.30
CA VAL A 104 2.03 -14.01 0.46
C VAL A 104 2.88 -15.22 0.88
N HIS A 105 2.25 -16.37 1.08
CA HIS A 105 2.89 -17.58 1.59
C HIS A 105 2.65 -18.76 0.66
N HIS A 106 3.72 -19.48 0.35
CA HIS A 106 3.64 -20.76 -0.35
C HIS A 106 3.97 -21.89 0.62
N TYR A 107 3.04 -22.82 0.81
CA TYR A 107 3.20 -23.89 1.80
C TYR A 107 3.63 -25.24 1.17
N ARG A 108 3.64 -25.36 -0.16
CA ARG A 108 3.65 -26.68 -0.79
C ARG A 108 2.52 -27.55 -0.21
N ASP A 109 2.81 -28.82 0.06
CA ASP A 109 1.89 -29.77 0.68
C ASP A 109 2.09 -29.94 2.20
N GLN A 110 2.90 -29.07 2.83
CA GLN A 110 3.32 -29.23 4.23
C GLN A 110 2.13 -29.16 5.20
N TRP A 111 1.24 -28.17 5.04
CA TRP A 111 0.04 -28.05 5.86
C TRP A 111 -1.02 -29.08 5.46
N ALA A 112 -1.11 -29.40 4.15
CA ALA A 112 -2.01 -30.42 3.67
C ALA A 112 -1.70 -31.79 4.31
N ARG A 113 -0.43 -32.13 4.47
CA ARG A 113 -0.01 -33.35 5.20
C ARG A 113 -0.33 -33.27 6.68
N ALA A 114 -0.13 -32.11 7.32
CA ALA A 114 -0.40 -31.96 8.74
C ALA A 114 -1.88 -32.06 9.10
N PHE A 115 -2.77 -31.64 8.19
CA PHE A 115 -4.23 -31.63 8.38
C PHE A 115 -4.97 -32.67 7.53
N ASP A 116 -4.24 -33.55 6.83
CA ASP A 116 -4.79 -34.60 5.95
C ASP A 116 -5.74 -34.05 4.87
N VAL A 117 -5.34 -32.93 4.23
CA VAL A 117 -6.13 -32.31 3.16
C VAL A 117 -5.75 -32.94 1.82
N THR A 118 -6.57 -33.87 1.34
CA THR A 118 -6.29 -34.63 0.13
C THR A 118 -7.34 -34.40 -0.97
N TYR A 119 -6.97 -34.76 -2.18
CA TYR A 119 -7.87 -34.85 -3.32
C TYR A 119 -7.60 -36.15 -4.11
N GLU A 120 -8.58 -36.60 -4.87
CA GLU A 120 -8.44 -37.75 -5.79
C GLU A 120 -7.94 -37.21 -7.15
N ASP A 121 -6.80 -37.74 -7.62
CA ASP A 121 -6.25 -37.42 -8.91
C ASP A 121 -6.99 -38.10 -10.09
N ALA A 122 -6.62 -37.75 -11.32
CA ALA A 122 -7.26 -38.34 -12.52
C ALA A 122 -7.12 -39.87 -12.63
N SER A 123 -6.20 -40.47 -11.87
CA SER A 123 -5.95 -41.93 -11.84
C SER A 123 -6.63 -42.61 -10.66
N GLY A 124 -7.38 -41.89 -9.82
CA GLY A 124 -8.06 -42.42 -8.64
C GLY A 124 -7.17 -42.51 -7.38
N ASN A 125 -5.97 -41.92 -7.39
CA ASN A 125 -5.09 -41.95 -6.22
C ASN A 125 -5.32 -40.71 -5.34
N GLN A 126 -5.17 -40.89 -4.02
CA GLN A 126 -5.18 -39.76 -3.08
C GLN A 126 -3.85 -39.01 -3.11
N GLN A 127 -3.92 -37.73 -3.31
CA GLN A 127 -2.79 -36.80 -3.34
C GLN A 127 -3.01 -35.65 -2.35
N TYR A 128 -1.95 -35.12 -1.75
CA TYR A 128 -2.04 -33.91 -0.93
C TYR A 128 -2.08 -32.67 -1.81
N VAL A 129 -2.93 -31.70 -1.45
CA VAL A 129 -2.99 -30.42 -2.16
C VAL A 129 -1.77 -29.56 -1.84
N HIS A 130 -1.38 -28.72 -2.79
CA HIS A 130 -0.44 -27.62 -2.56
C HIS A 130 -1.21 -26.36 -2.19
N GLN A 131 -0.75 -25.60 -1.21
CA GLN A 131 -1.51 -24.49 -0.65
C GLN A 131 -0.76 -23.18 -0.72
N THR A 132 -1.52 -22.10 -0.91
CA THR A 132 -1.02 -20.73 -0.77
C THR A 132 -1.97 -19.92 0.09
N THR A 133 -1.44 -18.82 0.64
CA THR A 133 -2.24 -17.83 1.36
C THR A 133 -1.69 -16.45 1.04
N TYR A 134 -2.57 -15.47 0.86
CA TYR A 134 -2.14 -14.09 0.97
C TYR A 134 -3.09 -13.30 1.86
N GLY A 135 -2.56 -12.31 2.57
CA GLY A 135 -3.35 -11.55 3.51
C GLY A 135 -2.85 -10.13 3.73
N MET A 136 -3.77 -9.29 4.20
CA MET A 136 -3.53 -7.90 4.58
C MET A 136 -4.47 -7.47 5.70
N SER A 137 -4.12 -6.41 6.41
CA SER A 137 -4.93 -5.91 7.52
C SER A 137 -5.18 -4.40 7.40
N GLU A 138 -5.90 -3.84 8.38
CA GLU A 138 -6.09 -2.39 8.54
C GLU A 138 -4.78 -1.61 8.68
N ARG A 139 -3.65 -2.29 8.85
CA ARG A 139 -2.32 -1.70 8.76
C ARG A 139 -2.11 -0.95 7.45
N LEU A 140 -2.75 -1.45 6.36
CA LEU A 140 -2.76 -0.78 5.06
C LEU A 140 -3.40 0.61 5.14
N LEU A 141 -4.51 0.77 5.88
CA LEU A 141 -5.12 2.08 6.13
C LEU A 141 -4.17 2.98 6.94
N GLY A 142 -3.50 2.43 7.95
CA GLY A 142 -2.47 3.15 8.70
C GLY A 142 -1.33 3.66 7.82
N ALA A 143 -0.90 2.85 6.86
CA ALA A 143 0.13 3.24 5.88
C ALA A 143 -0.36 4.37 4.95
N ILE A 144 -1.61 4.32 4.45
CA ILE A 144 -2.22 5.38 3.63
C ILE A 144 -2.22 6.71 4.40
N VAL A 145 -2.73 6.67 5.63
CA VAL A 145 -2.84 7.87 6.50
C VAL A 145 -1.47 8.48 6.77
N ALA A 146 -0.49 7.65 7.11
CA ALA A 146 0.85 8.13 7.45
C ALA A 146 1.64 8.61 6.22
N SER A 147 1.51 7.93 5.07
CA SER A 147 2.30 8.26 3.88
C SER A 147 1.77 9.46 3.11
N HIS A 148 0.46 9.69 3.13
CA HIS A 148 -0.17 10.76 2.35
C HIS A 148 -0.65 11.93 3.19
N GLY A 149 -0.96 11.73 4.48
CA GLY A 149 -1.43 12.79 5.37
C GLY A 149 -0.41 13.91 5.56
N ASP A 150 -0.91 15.10 5.88
CA ASP A 150 -0.11 16.28 6.18
C ASP A 150 -0.62 16.97 7.46
N ASP A 151 -0.05 18.13 7.79
CA ASP A 151 -0.43 18.92 8.99
C ASP A 151 -1.89 19.42 8.96
N LYS A 152 -2.56 19.35 7.81
CA LYS A 152 -3.95 19.77 7.63
C LYS A 152 -4.94 18.60 7.78
N GLY A 153 -4.46 17.37 7.80
CA GLY A 153 -5.28 16.17 7.97
C GLY A 153 -5.03 15.09 6.94
N LEU A 154 -6.06 14.30 6.66
CA LEU A 154 -5.97 13.20 5.68
C LEU A 154 -5.78 13.73 4.25
N VAL A 155 -5.10 12.94 3.42
CA VAL A 155 -5.07 13.07 1.97
C VAL A 155 -5.40 11.69 1.40
N MET A 156 -6.61 11.54 0.88
CA MET A 156 -7.08 10.23 0.41
C MET A 156 -6.85 10.05 -1.08
N PRO A 157 -6.26 8.92 -1.49
CA PRO A 157 -6.17 8.58 -2.91
C PRO A 157 -7.56 8.56 -3.54
N PRO A 158 -7.79 9.22 -4.69
CA PRO A 158 -9.11 9.33 -5.29
C PRO A 158 -9.82 7.98 -5.51
N PRO A 159 -9.15 6.89 -5.93
CA PRO A 159 -9.83 5.60 -6.14
C PRO A 159 -10.50 5.05 -4.87
N VAL A 160 -9.91 5.26 -3.70
CA VAL A 160 -10.39 4.69 -2.42
C VAL A 160 -11.06 5.71 -1.50
N ALA A 161 -11.05 7.00 -1.83
CA ALA A 161 -11.69 8.05 -1.04
C ALA A 161 -13.21 7.78 -0.92
N PRO A 162 -13.80 7.69 0.30
CA PRO A 162 -15.24 7.50 0.45
C PRO A 162 -16.08 8.61 -0.17
N ILE A 163 -15.52 9.82 -0.20
CA ILE A 163 -16.05 10.99 -0.90
C ILE A 163 -14.92 11.53 -1.77
N GLN A 164 -15.11 11.51 -3.09
CA GLN A 164 -14.12 12.00 -4.05
C GLN A 164 -14.24 13.51 -4.26
N VAL A 165 -15.49 14.00 -4.22
CA VAL A 165 -15.80 15.40 -4.47
C VAL A 165 -16.77 15.92 -3.41
N VAL A 166 -16.51 17.09 -2.88
CA VAL A 166 -17.48 17.84 -2.10
C VAL A 166 -17.91 19.10 -2.86
N VAL A 167 -19.20 19.29 -3.05
CA VAL A 167 -19.78 20.50 -3.66
C VAL A 167 -20.21 21.44 -2.53
N ILE A 168 -19.75 22.68 -2.55
CA ILE A 168 -20.00 23.69 -1.53
C ILE A 168 -20.62 24.92 -2.16
N PRO A 169 -21.94 25.14 -1.96
CA PRO A 169 -22.58 26.39 -2.35
C PRO A 169 -22.05 27.55 -1.51
N ILE A 170 -21.63 28.64 -2.17
CA ILE A 170 -21.19 29.89 -1.55
C ILE A 170 -22.38 30.84 -1.50
N ILE A 171 -23.04 30.86 -0.36
CA ILE A 171 -24.25 31.65 -0.12
C ILE A 171 -23.84 33.05 0.31
N SER A 172 -24.31 34.06 -0.43
CA SER A 172 -24.19 35.48 -0.08
C SER A 172 -25.46 36.00 0.61
N LYS A 173 -25.40 37.21 1.17
CA LYS A 173 -26.62 37.87 1.67
C LYS A 173 -27.57 38.16 0.52
N GLY A 174 -28.75 37.59 0.52
CA GLY A 174 -29.76 37.71 -0.52
C GLY A 174 -30.29 36.36 -0.96
N ASP A 175 -31.02 36.32 -2.09
CA ASP A 175 -31.52 35.09 -2.67
C ASP A 175 -30.37 34.22 -3.21
N SER A 176 -30.28 33.02 -2.68
CA SER A 176 -29.26 32.02 -3.05
C SER A 176 -29.89 30.77 -3.68
N SER A 177 -31.16 30.82 -4.05
CA SER A 177 -31.92 29.68 -4.59
C SER A 177 -31.26 29.11 -5.84
N GLU A 178 -30.79 29.95 -6.76
CA GLU A 178 -30.11 29.53 -8.00
C GLU A 178 -28.77 28.81 -7.70
N VAL A 179 -27.97 29.32 -6.75
CA VAL A 179 -26.70 28.67 -6.33
C VAL A 179 -26.97 27.30 -5.76
N ILE A 180 -27.99 27.16 -4.92
CA ILE A 180 -28.36 25.89 -4.31
C ILE A 180 -28.85 24.91 -5.39
N SER A 181 -29.79 25.35 -6.26
CA SER A 181 -30.33 24.53 -7.34
C SER A 181 -29.23 24.03 -8.27
N GLU A 182 -28.28 24.89 -8.68
CA GLU A 182 -27.17 24.49 -9.53
C GLU A 182 -26.23 23.53 -8.80
N SER A 183 -25.95 23.74 -7.51
CA SER A 183 -25.14 22.83 -6.71
C SER A 183 -25.78 21.44 -6.59
N GLU A 184 -27.11 21.37 -6.46
CA GLU A 184 -27.88 20.12 -6.45
C GLU A 184 -27.83 19.42 -7.82
N ARG A 185 -28.00 20.19 -8.91
CA ARG A 185 -27.91 19.67 -10.28
C ARG A 185 -26.53 19.05 -10.54
N ILE A 186 -25.45 19.77 -10.23
CA ILE A 186 -24.07 19.31 -10.39
C ILE A 186 -23.82 18.06 -9.53
N THR A 187 -24.28 18.06 -8.29
CA THR A 187 -24.14 16.90 -7.40
C THR A 187 -24.85 15.67 -7.98
N SER A 188 -26.06 15.84 -8.53
CA SER A 188 -26.83 14.77 -9.16
C SER A 188 -26.14 14.23 -10.42
N GLU A 189 -25.62 15.11 -11.27
CA GLU A 189 -24.89 14.77 -12.50
C GLU A 189 -23.64 13.92 -12.18
N LEU A 190 -22.81 14.39 -11.25
CA LEU A 190 -21.59 13.68 -10.83
C LEU A 190 -21.92 12.31 -10.20
N LYS A 191 -22.96 12.25 -9.37
CA LYS A 191 -23.43 10.99 -8.77
C LYS A 191 -23.91 9.99 -9.84
N SER A 192 -24.65 10.46 -10.83
CA SER A 192 -25.11 9.62 -11.94
C SER A 192 -23.97 9.10 -12.80
N ALA A 193 -22.85 9.82 -12.86
CA ALA A 193 -21.61 9.41 -13.52
C ALA A 193 -20.73 8.46 -12.68
N GLY A 194 -21.21 8.01 -11.52
CA GLY A 194 -20.51 7.09 -10.62
C GLY A 194 -19.44 7.73 -9.71
N ILE A 195 -19.41 9.07 -9.64
CA ILE A 195 -18.48 9.80 -8.75
C ILE A 195 -19.07 9.85 -7.34
N ARG A 196 -18.27 9.51 -6.33
CA ARG A 196 -18.67 9.60 -4.92
C ARG A 196 -18.64 11.05 -4.47
N VAL A 197 -19.77 11.73 -4.62
CA VAL A 197 -19.94 13.18 -4.38
C VAL A 197 -20.83 13.45 -3.19
N ARG A 198 -20.56 14.52 -2.46
CA ARG A 198 -21.40 15.05 -1.39
C ARG A 198 -21.65 16.55 -1.54
N LEU A 199 -22.91 16.97 -1.40
CA LEU A 199 -23.28 18.38 -1.26
C LEU A 199 -23.18 18.79 0.20
N ASP A 200 -22.49 19.89 0.48
CA ASP A 200 -22.44 20.51 1.82
C ASP A 200 -23.27 21.81 1.86
N SER A 201 -24.55 21.65 2.10
CA SER A 201 -25.52 22.76 2.21
C SER A 201 -25.68 23.28 3.65
N ARG A 202 -24.83 22.89 4.61
CA ARG A 202 -24.90 23.39 6.00
C ARG A 202 -24.85 24.89 6.04
N ASP A 203 -25.63 25.50 6.94
CA ASP A 203 -25.62 26.96 7.18
C ASP A 203 -24.50 27.34 8.14
N ILE A 204 -23.26 27.24 7.65
CA ILE A 204 -22.04 27.66 8.34
C ILE A 204 -21.10 28.37 7.37
N ARG A 205 -20.13 29.09 7.91
CA ARG A 205 -19.17 29.86 7.06
C ARG A 205 -18.41 28.95 6.10
N PRO A 206 -18.20 29.36 4.85
CA PRO A 206 -17.47 28.54 3.87
C PRO A 206 -16.09 28.06 4.35
N GLY A 207 -15.32 28.92 5.03
CA GLY A 207 -14.00 28.53 5.57
C GLY A 207 -14.05 27.37 6.55
N GLN A 208 -15.13 27.25 7.35
CA GLN A 208 -15.30 26.10 8.24
C GLN A 208 -15.62 24.82 7.47
N LYS A 209 -16.47 24.91 6.42
CA LYS A 209 -16.71 23.77 5.51
C LYS A 209 -15.41 23.30 4.86
N TYR A 210 -14.57 24.25 4.39
CA TYR A 210 -13.28 23.93 3.78
C TYR A 210 -12.39 23.14 4.72
N TYR A 211 -12.23 23.63 5.94
CA TYR A 211 -11.44 22.99 6.98
C TYR A 211 -11.97 21.59 7.33
N ASP A 212 -13.30 21.43 7.51
CA ASP A 212 -13.92 20.15 7.82
C ASP A 212 -13.67 19.09 6.75
N TRP A 213 -13.65 19.48 5.48
CA TRP A 213 -13.41 18.56 4.36
C TRP A 213 -11.93 18.34 4.07
N GLU A 214 -11.09 19.34 4.35
CA GLU A 214 -9.63 19.22 4.27
C GLU A 214 -9.11 18.21 5.29
N ILE A 215 -9.56 18.27 6.56
CA ILE A 215 -9.22 17.29 7.59
C ILE A 215 -9.61 15.87 7.18
N LYS A 216 -10.78 15.70 6.55
CA LYS A 216 -11.28 14.41 6.08
C LYS A 216 -10.56 13.89 4.83
N GLY A 217 -9.71 14.68 4.23
CA GLY A 217 -8.91 14.31 3.07
C GLY A 217 -9.70 14.13 1.78
N VAL A 218 -10.83 14.84 1.62
CA VAL A 218 -11.61 14.79 0.37
C VAL A 218 -10.76 15.31 -0.78
N PRO A 219 -10.53 14.52 -1.85
CA PRO A 219 -9.59 14.88 -2.91
C PRO A 219 -9.90 16.19 -3.61
N LEU A 220 -11.17 16.43 -3.96
CA LEU A 220 -11.58 17.59 -4.73
C LEU A 220 -12.71 18.35 -4.05
N ARG A 221 -12.55 19.67 -3.85
CA ARG A 221 -13.59 20.58 -3.41
C ARG A 221 -14.03 21.45 -4.58
N MET A 222 -15.35 21.48 -4.82
CA MET A 222 -15.98 22.33 -5.82
C MET A 222 -16.78 23.43 -5.11
N GLU A 223 -16.51 24.67 -5.45
CA GLU A 223 -17.19 25.85 -4.89
C GLU A 223 -18.03 26.48 -5.98
N ILE A 224 -19.27 26.86 -5.65
CA ILE A 224 -20.22 27.47 -6.58
C ILE A 224 -20.84 28.67 -5.90
N GLY A 225 -20.61 29.84 -6.45
CA GLY A 225 -21.19 31.08 -5.98
C GLY A 225 -21.87 31.88 -7.11
N PRO A 226 -22.46 33.05 -6.82
CA PRO A 226 -23.14 33.86 -7.84
C PRO A 226 -22.25 34.26 -9.02
N ARG A 227 -20.95 34.47 -8.78
CA ARG A 227 -20.00 34.80 -9.86
C ARG A 227 -19.71 33.61 -10.76
N ASP A 228 -19.66 32.43 -10.17
CA ASP A 228 -19.40 31.19 -10.90
C ASP A 228 -20.60 30.88 -11.81
N LEU A 229 -21.83 31.02 -11.28
CA LEU A 229 -23.07 30.91 -12.07
C LEU A 229 -23.08 31.86 -13.26
N ALA A 230 -22.79 33.14 -13.03
CA ALA A 230 -22.78 34.16 -14.09
C ALA A 230 -21.78 33.86 -15.21
N ASN A 231 -20.72 33.11 -14.92
CA ASN A 231 -19.67 32.71 -15.85
C ASN A 231 -19.81 31.25 -16.36
N ASN A 232 -20.90 30.58 -16.06
CA ASN A 232 -21.09 29.14 -16.38
C ASN A 232 -19.89 28.30 -15.95
N SER A 233 -19.43 28.51 -14.70
CA SER A 233 -18.19 27.91 -14.18
C SER A 233 -18.34 27.38 -12.77
N VAL A 234 -17.36 26.60 -12.34
CA VAL A 234 -17.17 26.12 -10.97
C VAL A 234 -15.72 26.31 -10.56
N MET A 235 -15.48 26.57 -9.28
CA MET A 235 -14.13 26.66 -8.75
C MET A 235 -13.72 25.31 -8.12
N CYS A 236 -12.74 24.64 -8.70
CA CYS A 236 -12.17 23.39 -8.19
C CYS A 236 -10.91 23.66 -7.37
N ALA A 237 -10.83 23.08 -6.18
CA ALA A 237 -9.65 23.13 -5.31
C ALA A 237 -9.22 21.72 -4.95
N ARG A 238 -7.99 21.33 -5.33
CA ARG A 238 -7.40 20.02 -5.05
C ARG A 238 -6.87 19.95 -3.62
N ARG A 239 -7.03 18.83 -2.95
CA ARG A 239 -6.45 18.58 -1.62
C ARG A 239 -4.91 18.61 -1.65
N THR A 240 -4.33 18.20 -2.75
CA THR A 240 -2.87 18.25 -3.00
C THR A 240 -2.33 19.66 -3.30
N GLY A 241 -3.22 20.63 -3.48
CA GLY A 241 -2.90 22.03 -3.77
C GLY A 241 -3.37 22.47 -5.14
N GLY A 242 -3.45 23.77 -5.31
CA GLY A 242 -3.97 24.40 -6.52
C GLY A 242 -5.49 24.63 -6.47
N LYS A 243 -5.89 25.71 -7.13
CA LYS A 243 -7.30 26.12 -7.26
C LYS A 243 -7.50 26.69 -8.66
N GLN A 244 -8.49 26.17 -9.39
CA GLN A 244 -8.73 26.54 -10.78
C GLN A 244 -10.23 26.62 -11.07
N SER A 245 -10.64 27.60 -11.88
CA SER A 245 -12.01 27.69 -12.40
C SER A 245 -12.13 26.87 -13.68
N HIS A 246 -13.23 26.11 -13.78
CA HIS A 246 -13.55 25.30 -14.95
C HIS A 246 -14.96 25.62 -15.42
N SER A 247 -15.21 25.54 -16.74
CA SER A 247 -16.57 25.55 -17.27
C SER A 247 -17.37 24.36 -16.74
N VAL A 248 -18.66 24.55 -16.53
CA VAL A 248 -19.58 23.43 -16.22
C VAL A 248 -19.85 22.53 -17.43
N ASP A 249 -19.50 22.99 -18.65
CA ASP A 249 -19.56 22.16 -19.84
C ASP A 249 -18.55 21.00 -19.69
N HIS A 250 -18.97 19.80 -19.97
CA HIS A 250 -18.14 18.59 -19.79
C HIS A 250 -17.63 18.36 -18.35
N LEU A 251 -18.43 18.75 -17.36
CA LEU A 251 -18.06 18.73 -15.94
C LEU A 251 -17.56 17.38 -15.45
N VAL A 252 -18.19 16.27 -15.85
CA VAL A 252 -17.80 14.92 -15.47
C VAL A 252 -16.38 14.59 -15.91
N ASP A 253 -16.02 14.94 -17.15
CA ASP A 253 -14.67 14.69 -17.69
C ASP A 253 -13.64 15.58 -16.99
N THR A 254 -14.00 16.83 -16.73
CA THR A 254 -13.17 17.75 -15.94
C THR A 254 -12.90 17.18 -14.54
N VAL A 255 -13.90 16.70 -13.83
CA VAL A 255 -13.74 16.12 -12.49
C VAL A 255 -12.89 14.86 -12.55
N ARG A 256 -13.08 13.98 -13.52
CA ARG A 256 -12.24 12.79 -13.70
C ARG A 256 -10.78 13.16 -13.96
N SER A 257 -10.54 14.18 -14.77
CA SER A 257 -9.20 14.71 -15.04
C SER A 257 -8.54 15.28 -13.77
N GLU A 258 -9.27 16.07 -12.97
CA GLU A 258 -8.79 16.61 -11.70
C GLU A 258 -8.45 15.51 -10.70
N LEU A 259 -9.31 14.50 -10.55
CA LEU A 259 -9.06 13.33 -9.70
C LEU A 259 -7.84 12.52 -10.18
N GLY A 260 -7.67 12.38 -11.50
CA GLY A 260 -6.47 11.77 -12.11
C GLY A 260 -5.20 12.54 -11.75
N THR A 261 -5.23 13.87 -11.92
CA THR A 261 -4.10 14.77 -11.57
C THR A 261 -3.72 14.63 -10.10
N ILE A 262 -4.71 14.64 -9.19
CA ILE A 262 -4.47 14.41 -7.74
C ILE A 262 -3.77 13.07 -7.51
N GLY A 263 -4.23 12.00 -8.17
CA GLY A 263 -3.62 10.68 -8.06
C GLY A 263 -2.15 10.65 -8.51
N GLU A 264 -1.82 11.33 -9.61
CA GLU A 264 -0.44 11.43 -10.11
C GLU A 264 0.45 12.29 -9.21
N GLU A 265 -0.06 13.40 -8.68
CA GLU A 265 0.64 14.22 -7.71
C GLU A 265 0.98 13.43 -6.44
N MET A 266 0.02 12.65 -5.90
CA MET A 266 0.22 11.77 -4.76
C MET A 266 1.25 10.67 -5.06
N LYS A 267 1.15 10.01 -6.22
CA LYS A 267 2.11 8.99 -6.65
C LYS A 267 3.53 9.54 -6.74
N LYS A 268 3.67 10.73 -7.33
CA LYS A 268 4.97 11.39 -7.43
C LYS A 268 5.55 11.68 -6.06
N GLN A 269 4.78 12.28 -5.16
CA GLN A 269 5.23 12.63 -3.81
C GLN A 269 5.65 11.40 -3.01
N SER A 270 4.84 10.34 -3.01
CA SER A 270 5.17 9.10 -2.31
C SER A 270 6.38 8.39 -2.89
N SER A 271 6.54 8.39 -4.23
CA SER A 271 7.69 7.81 -4.90
C SER A 271 8.98 8.59 -4.63
N ASP A 272 8.92 9.93 -4.63
CA ASP A 272 10.06 10.78 -4.29
C ASP A 272 10.51 10.53 -2.85
N HIS A 273 9.56 10.43 -1.90
CA HIS A 273 9.85 10.08 -0.51
C HIS A 273 10.50 8.70 -0.41
N PHE A 274 9.89 7.67 -1.00
CA PHE A 274 10.38 6.30 -1.01
C PHE A 274 11.82 6.22 -1.54
N ASN A 275 12.08 6.81 -2.70
CA ASN A 275 13.40 6.80 -3.31
C ASN A 275 14.44 7.54 -2.47
N SER A 276 14.05 8.62 -1.78
CA SER A 276 14.95 9.39 -0.91
C SER A 276 15.42 8.61 0.31
N ARG A 277 14.66 7.58 0.73
CA ARG A 277 14.96 6.73 1.89
C ARG A 277 15.81 5.51 1.56
N ILE A 278 15.97 5.16 0.29
CA ILE A 278 16.76 3.99 -0.11
C ILE A 278 18.17 4.43 -0.47
N LYS A 279 19.16 3.82 0.19
CA LYS A 279 20.58 4.06 -0.05
C LYS A 279 21.34 2.75 -0.18
N MET A 280 22.46 2.77 -0.88
CA MET A 280 23.42 1.65 -0.84
C MET A 280 23.99 1.51 0.57
N LEU A 281 24.15 0.27 1.03
CA LEU A 281 24.84 0.01 2.29
C LEU A 281 26.28 0.55 2.19
N PRO A 282 26.75 1.34 3.19
CA PRO A 282 28.12 1.82 3.21
C PRO A 282 29.13 0.68 3.16
N ALA A 283 30.30 0.92 2.59
CA ALA A 283 31.37 -0.06 2.55
C ALA A 283 31.85 -0.35 4.00
N PHE A 284 32.28 -1.58 4.21
CA PHE A 284 32.74 -2.01 5.52
C PHE A 284 33.91 -3.01 5.40
N THR A 285 34.66 -3.14 6.48
CA THR A 285 35.65 -4.21 6.67
C THR A 285 35.20 -5.15 7.77
N ILE A 286 35.56 -6.43 7.66
CA ILE A 286 35.24 -7.45 8.63
C ILE A 286 36.45 -7.60 9.58
N ASN A 287 36.20 -7.44 10.88
CA ASN A 287 37.21 -7.66 11.94
C ASN A 287 36.65 -8.69 12.93
N GLY A 288 36.99 -9.96 12.73
CA GLY A 288 36.41 -11.07 13.48
C GLY A 288 34.91 -11.21 13.16
N THR A 289 34.04 -10.94 14.12
CA THR A 289 32.57 -10.92 13.95
C THR A 289 32.01 -9.50 13.79
N ASP A 290 32.85 -8.48 13.87
CA ASP A 290 32.41 -7.08 13.85
C ASP A 290 32.56 -6.48 12.46
N LEU A 291 31.61 -5.62 12.09
CA LEU A 291 31.64 -4.82 10.87
C LEU A 291 32.08 -3.40 11.21
N ILE A 292 33.13 -2.94 10.54
CA ILE A 292 33.63 -1.57 10.64
C ILE A 292 33.23 -0.84 9.35
N PHE A 293 32.22 0.00 9.45
CA PHE A 293 31.70 0.79 8.32
C PHE A 293 32.56 2.04 8.09
N ASP A 294 32.77 2.42 6.84
CA ASP A 294 33.45 3.67 6.43
C ASP A 294 32.56 4.91 6.68
N GLN A 295 31.26 4.73 6.76
CA GLN A 295 30.28 5.77 7.09
C GLN A 295 29.27 5.22 8.11
N ALA A 296 28.72 6.10 8.95
CA ALA A 296 27.72 5.73 9.94
C ALA A 296 26.42 5.22 9.29
N ILE A 297 25.82 4.20 9.90
CA ILE A 297 24.47 3.74 9.54
C ILE A 297 23.46 4.79 9.99
N GLU A 298 22.75 5.38 9.05
CA GLU A 298 21.78 6.46 9.29
C GLU A 298 20.44 5.87 9.75
N LYS A 299 19.87 6.44 10.81
CA LYS A 299 18.51 6.09 11.25
C LYS A 299 17.48 6.55 10.21
N GLY A 300 16.44 5.76 10.05
CA GLY A 300 15.36 6.07 9.11
C GLY A 300 15.76 5.95 7.65
N THR A 301 16.73 5.09 7.36
CA THR A 301 17.18 4.74 6.03
C THR A 301 16.95 3.26 5.78
N VAL A 302 16.48 2.94 4.58
CA VAL A 302 16.45 1.59 4.03
C VAL A 302 17.74 1.42 3.24
N TYR A 303 18.52 0.41 3.58
CA TYR A 303 19.72 0.12 2.81
C TYR A 303 19.47 -1.01 1.81
N GLU A 304 20.04 -0.88 0.63
CA GLU A 304 20.12 -1.96 -0.35
C GLU A 304 21.57 -2.42 -0.52
N MET A 305 21.75 -3.69 -0.83
CA MET A 305 23.06 -4.26 -1.11
C MET A 305 22.97 -5.43 -2.09
N ALA A 306 24.07 -5.69 -2.77
CA ALA A 306 24.28 -6.92 -3.52
C ALA A 306 24.80 -7.99 -2.56
N PHE A 307 24.08 -9.08 -2.37
CA PHE A 307 24.44 -10.11 -1.39
C PHE A 307 24.22 -11.52 -1.95
N ASP A 308 25.25 -12.35 -1.85
CA ASP A 308 25.24 -13.76 -2.21
C ASP A 308 26.05 -14.56 -1.18
N GLY A 309 25.81 -14.23 0.09
CA GLY A 309 26.37 -14.89 1.25
C GLY A 309 25.42 -15.92 1.85
N ASN A 310 25.83 -16.50 2.96
CA ASN A 310 25.05 -17.46 3.74
C ASN A 310 24.32 -16.78 4.92
N ASP A 311 23.52 -17.55 5.64
CA ASP A 311 22.69 -17.07 6.75
C ASP A 311 23.53 -16.46 7.90
N ALA A 312 24.68 -17.03 8.23
CA ALA A 312 25.56 -16.50 9.28
C ALA A 312 26.16 -15.12 8.90
N GLU A 313 26.47 -14.93 7.62
CA GLU A 313 26.92 -13.63 7.08
C GLU A 313 25.78 -12.60 7.07
N ALA A 314 24.56 -13.02 6.79
CA ALA A 314 23.37 -12.16 6.87
C ALA A 314 23.10 -11.72 8.32
N GLU A 315 23.14 -12.63 9.29
CA GLU A 315 23.00 -12.32 10.73
C GLU A 315 24.13 -11.38 11.22
N MET A 316 25.34 -11.55 10.72
CA MET A 316 26.45 -10.64 11.04
C MET A 316 26.16 -9.22 10.56
N ILE A 317 25.56 -9.07 9.36
CA ILE A 317 25.16 -7.77 8.83
C ILE A 317 24.02 -7.16 9.66
N GLU A 318 22.99 -7.94 10.03
CA GLU A 318 21.93 -7.47 10.94
C GLU A 318 22.49 -6.93 12.25
N LYS A 319 23.37 -7.70 12.88
CA LYS A 319 24.00 -7.32 14.14
C LYS A 319 24.87 -6.07 14.00
N GLY A 320 25.65 -5.98 12.92
CA GLY A 320 26.55 -4.84 12.69
C GLY A 320 25.82 -3.55 12.34
N THR A 321 24.65 -3.64 11.73
CA THR A 321 23.84 -2.47 11.31
C THR A 321 22.73 -2.10 12.31
N ASP A 322 22.34 -2.98 13.24
CA ASP A 322 21.11 -2.89 14.05
C ASP A 322 19.83 -2.75 13.17
N LEU A 323 19.86 -3.32 11.95
CA LEU A 323 18.74 -3.36 11.02
C LEU A 323 18.35 -4.82 10.76
N SER A 324 17.09 -5.04 10.41
CA SER A 324 16.61 -6.36 10.00
C SER A 324 16.91 -6.62 8.52
N PHE A 325 17.34 -7.82 8.22
CA PHE A 325 17.52 -8.34 6.87
C PHE A 325 16.12 -8.68 6.28
N LEU A 326 15.58 -7.78 5.46
CA LEU A 326 14.21 -7.94 4.92
C LEU A 326 14.12 -9.04 3.87
N GLY A 327 15.24 -9.46 3.31
CA GLY A 327 15.32 -10.54 2.33
C GLY A 327 15.57 -10.10 0.90
N ASP A 328 15.44 -11.07 0.00
CA ASP A 328 15.67 -10.90 -1.42
C ASP A 328 14.56 -10.07 -2.07
N SER A 329 14.93 -8.95 -2.70
CA SER A 329 14.00 -8.20 -3.55
C SER A 329 13.50 -9.09 -4.69
N THR A 330 12.20 -9.06 -4.96
CA THR A 330 11.63 -9.69 -6.16
C THR A 330 12.11 -9.04 -7.46
N THR A 331 12.70 -7.84 -7.36
CA THR A 331 13.34 -7.14 -8.48
C THR A 331 14.85 -7.15 -8.29
N ALA A 332 15.53 -8.01 -9.04
CA ALA A 332 16.97 -8.14 -9.03
C ALA A 332 17.69 -6.92 -9.65
N TYR A 333 18.99 -6.77 -9.40
CA TYR A 333 19.80 -5.81 -10.13
C TYR A 333 19.83 -6.13 -11.63
N LYS A 334 19.67 -5.11 -12.47
CA LYS A 334 19.71 -5.25 -13.95
C LYS A 334 21.08 -5.73 -14.48
N LYS A 335 22.15 -5.46 -13.72
CA LYS A 335 23.52 -5.87 -14.01
C LYS A 335 24.12 -6.52 -12.79
N LYS A 336 25.07 -7.44 -13.00
CA LYS A 336 25.84 -8.03 -11.88
C LYS A 336 26.65 -6.96 -11.16
N VAL A 337 26.54 -6.96 -9.84
CA VAL A 337 27.22 -6.07 -8.90
C VAL A 337 28.05 -6.93 -7.95
N PRO A 338 29.22 -6.50 -7.49
CA PRO A 338 29.99 -7.25 -6.50
C PRO A 338 29.20 -7.45 -5.21
N CYS A 339 29.11 -8.69 -4.74
CA CYS A 339 28.56 -9.03 -3.43
C CYS A 339 29.39 -8.34 -2.33
N VAL A 340 28.73 -7.70 -1.36
CA VAL A 340 29.39 -6.96 -0.27
C VAL A 340 30.25 -7.83 0.64
N ILE A 341 30.02 -9.15 0.69
CA ILE A 341 30.79 -10.11 1.49
C ILE A 341 31.84 -10.83 0.66
N THR A 342 31.40 -11.45 -0.45
CA THR A 342 32.25 -12.37 -1.21
C THR A 342 33.00 -11.70 -2.35
N GLY A 343 32.64 -10.48 -2.72
CA GLY A 343 33.16 -9.79 -3.91
C GLY A 343 32.73 -10.41 -5.25
N LYS A 344 32.05 -11.56 -5.24
CA LYS A 344 31.59 -12.24 -6.46
C LYS A 344 30.44 -11.47 -7.13
N PRO A 345 30.40 -11.44 -8.47
CA PRO A 345 29.33 -10.76 -9.19
C PRO A 345 27.98 -11.45 -8.97
N THR A 346 26.99 -10.73 -8.45
CA THR A 346 25.61 -11.21 -8.25
C THR A 346 24.57 -10.20 -8.73
N THR A 347 23.37 -10.67 -9.04
CA THR A 347 22.18 -9.85 -9.30
C THR A 347 21.22 -9.85 -8.11
N ARG A 348 21.52 -10.62 -7.04
CA ARG A 348 20.67 -10.63 -5.84
C ARG A 348 20.72 -9.28 -5.16
N ARG A 349 19.56 -8.70 -4.95
CA ARG A 349 19.34 -7.40 -4.30
C ARG A 349 18.64 -7.63 -2.98
N ILE A 350 19.24 -7.20 -1.90
CA ILE A 350 18.72 -7.36 -0.54
C ILE A 350 18.40 -5.99 0.03
N PHE A 351 17.36 -5.93 0.88
CA PHE A 351 17.04 -4.76 1.66
C PHE A 351 17.25 -5.00 3.15
N LEU A 352 17.73 -3.95 3.82
CA LEU A 352 17.89 -3.85 5.26
C LEU A 352 17.13 -2.63 5.76
N ALA A 353 16.34 -2.77 6.82
CA ALA A 353 15.63 -1.65 7.43
C ALA A 353 15.27 -1.93 8.89
N LYS A 354 14.86 -0.89 9.62
CA LYS A 354 14.27 -1.04 10.95
C LYS A 354 12.76 -1.21 10.80
N PRO A 355 12.16 -2.37 11.13
CA PRO A 355 10.72 -2.56 11.08
C PRO A 355 10.02 -1.88 12.28
N TYR A 356 8.69 -1.68 12.14
CA TYR A 356 7.81 -1.21 13.22
C TYR A 356 7.57 -2.26 14.30
#